data_0279212fe022af3ad65901c769ee6ab8
#
_entry.id   0279212fe022af3ad65901c769ee6ab8
#
_cell.length_a   1.000
_cell.length_b   1.000
_cell.length_c   1.000
_cell.angle_alpha   90.00
_cell.angle_beta   90.00
_cell.angle_gamma   90.00
#
_symmetry.space_group_name_H-M   'P 1'
#
loop_
_entity.id
_entity.type
_entity.pdbx_description
1 polymer ?
#
loop_
_entity_poly.entity_id
_entity_poly.type
_entity_poly.pdbx_seq_one_letter_code
_entity_poly.pdbx_strand_id
1 'polypeptide(L)'
;MSQVIIIANGKAIRVNPLLHPDLLCHGQQCYLRFPGICRNNPDTVVPAHSNQLKHGKGKGLKANDLMTVPACFQCHYELDQGNRFTKEQKTARWDLGYDRWGPYRLHHYGVPAARVEAA
;
A
#
# COMPACT_ATOMS: atom_id res chain seq x y z
N MET A 1 -9.45 -9.89 19.24
CA MET A 1 -8.15 -9.40 19.35
C MET A 1 -7.81 -8.44 18.27
N SER A 2 -7.48 -7.32 18.62
CA SER A 2 -7.51 -6.25 17.65
C SER A 2 -6.18 -5.56 17.42
N GLN A 3 -5.14 -5.91 18.16
CA GLN A 3 -3.88 -5.20 18.00
C GLN A 3 -2.76 -6.13 17.58
N VAL A 4 -1.89 -5.62 16.73
CA VAL A 4 -0.67 -6.28 16.31
C VAL A 4 0.50 -5.35 16.57
N ILE A 5 1.70 -5.90 16.61
CA ILE A 5 2.91 -5.10 16.73
C ILE A 5 3.62 -5.13 15.39
N ILE A 6 3.92 -3.95 14.87
CA ILE A 6 4.74 -3.81 13.68
C ILE A 6 6.04 -3.10 14.04
N ILE A 7 7.05 -3.29 13.20
CA ILE A 7 8.31 -2.56 13.33
C ILE A 7 8.37 -1.52 12.22
N ALA A 8 8.46 -0.26 12.60
CA ALA A 8 8.58 0.83 11.65
C ALA A 8 9.74 1.71 12.10
N ASN A 9 10.72 1.89 11.24
CA ASN A 9 11.92 2.69 11.54
C ASN A 9 12.61 2.24 12.83
N GLY A 10 12.69 0.92 13.05
CA GLY A 10 13.34 0.35 14.22
C GLY A 10 12.54 0.42 15.51
N LYS A 11 11.32 0.93 15.47
CA LYS A 11 10.46 1.03 16.64
C LYS A 11 9.31 0.05 16.56
N ALA A 12 8.98 -0.58 17.68
CA ALA A 12 7.80 -1.43 17.80
C ALA A 12 6.59 -0.53 18.02
N ILE A 13 5.57 -0.68 17.18
CA ILE A 13 4.35 0.12 17.23
C ILE A 13 3.16 -0.82 17.36
N ARG A 14 2.28 -0.53 18.32
CA ARG A 14 1.01 -1.23 18.42
C ARG A 14 0.02 -0.65 17.46
N VAL A 15 -0.61 -1.51 16.66
CA VAL A 15 -1.56 -1.08 15.64
C VAL A 15 -2.84 -1.89 15.78
N ASN A 16 -3.97 -1.20 15.77
CA ASN A 16 -5.25 -1.88 15.56
C ASN A 16 -5.44 -2.00 14.05
N PRO A 17 -5.31 -3.21 13.48
CA PRO A 17 -5.31 -3.35 12.03
C PRO A 17 -6.63 -2.95 11.38
N LEU A 18 -7.73 -2.99 12.11
CA LEU A 18 -9.03 -2.61 11.55
C LEU A 18 -9.19 -1.09 11.49
N LEU A 19 -8.50 -0.35 12.36
CA LEU A 19 -8.57 1.10 12.37
C LEU A 19 -7.47 1.76 11.53
N HIS A 20 -6.32 1.12 11.46
CA HIS A 20 -5.15 1.69 10.79
C HIS A 20 -4.51 0.66 9.85
N PRO A 21 -5.25 0.21 8.83
CA PRO A 21 -4.73 -0.84 7.95
C PRO A 21 -3.50 -0.40 7.14
N ASP A 22 -3.36 0.90 6.89
CA ASP A 22 -2.22 1.44 6.18
C ASP A 22 -0.91 1.20 6.93
N LEU A 23 -0.94 1.26 8.26
CA LEU A 23 0.27 1.07 9.05
C LEU A 23 0.84 -0.34 8.95
N LEU A 24 0.04 -1.30 8.55
CA LEU A 24 0.51 -2.67 8.35
C LEU A 24 1.51 -2.80 7.21
N CYS A 25 1.57 -1.80 6.33
CA CYS A 25 2.49 -1.82 5.20
C CYS A 25 3.96 -1.62 5.62
N HIS A 26 4.21 -0.99 6.76
CA HIS A 26 5.57 -0.68 7.17
C HIS A 26 6.39 -1.96 7.38
N GLY A 27 7.61 -1.96 6.84
CA GLY A 27 8.53 -3.08 7.02
C GLY A 27 8.23 -4.33 6.21
N GLN A 28 7.19 -4.31 5.40
CA GLN A 28 6.85 -5.43 4.52
C GLN A 28 7.76 -5.43 3.28
N GLN A 29 7.61 -6.47 2.46
CA GLN A 29 8.22 -6.44 1.13
C GLN A 29 7.49 -5.42 0.27
N CYS A 30 8.18 -4.90 -0.75
CA CYS A 30 7.53 -4.01 -1.71
C CYS A 30 6.60 -4.83 -2.62
N TYR A 31 5.36 -4.40 -2.72
CA TYR A 31 4.36 -5.06 -3.57
C TYR A 31 4.14 -4.35 -4.90
N LEU A 32 4.65 -3.11 -5.06
CA LEU A 32 4.56 -2.43 -6.35
C LEU A 32 5.53 -2.99 -7.38
N ARG A 33 6.77 -3.17 -6.97
CA ARG A 33 7.79 -3.87 -7.79
C ARG A 33 7.90 -3.33 -9.21
N PHE A 34 7.98 -2.00 -9.36
CA PHE A 34 8.19 -1.40 -10.68
C PHE A 34 9.49 -1.91 -11.29
N PRO A 35 9.45 -2.47 -12.51
CA PRO A 35 10.66 -3.00 -13.14
C PRO A 35 11.75 -1.93 -13.29
N GLY A 36 12.99 -2.28 -12.92
CA GLY A 36 14.12 -1.37 -13.02
C GLY A 36 14.16 -0.25 -11.99
N ILE A 37 13.14 -0.15 -11.14
CA ILE A 37 13.03 0.91 -10.13
C ILE A 37 13.07 0.32 -8.73
N CYS A 38 12.37 -0.80 -8.50
CA CYS A 38 12.18 -1.38 -7.18
C CYS A 38 13.50 -1.82 -6.56
N ARG A 39 13.74 -1.40 -5.33
CA ARG A 39 14.88 -1.85 -4.52
C ARG A 39 14.47 -2.87 -3.46
N ASN A 40 13.17 -3.02 -3.25
CA ASN A 40 12.61 -3.94 -2.26
C ASN A 40 13.33 -3.87 -0.90
N ASN A 41 13.64 -2.65 -0.47
CA ASN A 41 14.29 -2.44 0.84
C ASN A 41 13.20 -2.30 1.90
N PRO A 42 13.03 -3.28 2.79
CA PRO A 42 11.95 -3.25 3.79
C PRO A 42 12.01 -2.03 4.71
N ASP A 43 13.21 -1.49 4.95
CA ASP A 43 13.36 -0.33 5.82
C ASP A 43 12.71 0.92 5.24
N THR A 44 12.48 0.93 3.93
CA THR A 44 11.87 2.08 3.24
C THR A 44 10.42 1.82 2.86
N VAL A 45 9.88 0.64 3.13
CA VAL A 45 8.52 0.28 2.72
C VAL A 45 7.51 1.02 3.58
N VAL A 46 6.60 1.72 2.90
CA VAL A 46 5.55 2.52 3.51
C VAL A 46 4.24 2.27 2.75
N PRO A 47 3.09 2.70 3.31
CA PRO A 47 1.83 2.56 2.59
C PRO A 47 1.78 3.49 1.37
N ALA A 48 1.58 2.91 0.19
CA ALA A 48 1.35 3.67 -1.03
C ALA A 48 -0.14 3.70 -1.31
N HIS A 49 -0.75 4.87 -1.14
CA HIS A 49 -2.18 5.05 -1.37
C HIS A 49 -2.51 4.97 -2.85
N SER A 50 -3.70 4.46 -3.15
CA SER A 50 -4.21 4.44 -4.51
C SER A 50 -4.32 5.88 -5.05
N ASN A 51 -4.04 6.05 -6.34
CA ASN A 51 -4.26 7.32 -7.04
C ASN A 51 -5.55 7.30 -7.87
N GLN A 52 -6.43 6.34 -7.61
CA GLN A 52 -7.64 6.16 -8.40
C GLN A 52 -8.84 6.81 -7.73
N LEU A 53 -9.66 7.50 -8.52
CA LEU A 53 -10.83 8.19 -8.00
C LEU A 53 -11.81 7.24 -7.32
N LYS A 54 -11.98 6.04 -7.86
CA LYS A 54 -12.88 5.05 -7.27
C LYS A 54 -12.46 4.61 -5.86
N HIS A 55 -11.23 4.92 -5.46
CA HIS A 55 -10.72 4.61 -4.13
C HIS A 55 -10.72 5.82 -3.20
N GLY A 56 -11.35 6.92 -3.61
CA GLY A 56 -11.48 8.12 -2.80
C GLY A 56 -10.46 9.22 -3.09
N LYS A 57 -9.54 9.00 -4.04
CA LYS A 57 -8.57 10.01 -4.42
C LYS A 57 -9.24 11.12 -5.23
N GLY A 58 -8.92 12.38 -4.93
CA GLY A 58 -9.39 13.50 -5.74
C GLY A 58 -9.27 14.82 -5.00
N LYS A 59 -9.09 15.92 -5.74
CA LYS A 59 -9.08 17.31 -5.24
C LYS A 59 -8.24 17.48 -3.97
N GLY A 60 -7.02 16.94 -3.97
CA GLY A 60 -6.13 17.03 -2.82
C GLY A 60 -6.36 16.02 -1.73
N LEU A 61 -7.34 15.15 -1.87
CA LEU A 61 -7.61 14.09 -0.90
C LEU A 61 -6.84 12.84 -1.24
N LYS A 62 -6.34 12.15 -0.21
CA LYS A 62 -5.78 10.81 -0.37
C LYS A 62 -6.90 9.80 -0.48
N ALA A 63 -6.60 8.67 -1.12
CA ALA A 63 -7.49 7.53 -1.07
C ALA A 63 -7.61 7.00 0.37
N ASN A 64 -8.65 6.22 0.62
CA ASN A 64 -8.89 5.57 1.90
C ASN A 64 -7.65 4.75 2.33
N ASP A 65 -7.36 4.73 3.62
CA ASP A 65 -6.19 4.02 4.18
C ASP A 65 -6.23 2.51 3.92
N LEU A 66 -7.42 1.94 3.72
CA LEU A 66 -7.55 0.54 3.34
C LEU A 66 -7.02 0.28 1.93
N MET A 67 -7.00 1.32 1.09
CA MET A 67 -6.55 1.24 -0.29
C MET A 67 -5.07 1.61 -0.38
N THR A 68 -4.26 0.85 0.34
CA THR A 68 -2.80 1.03 0.37
C THR A 68 -2.09 -0.27 0.05
N VAL A 69 -0.92 -0.14 -0.54
CA VAL A 69 -0.05 -1.26 -0.91
C VAL A 69 1.35 -0.96 -0.37
N PRO A 70 2.00 -1.95 0.25
CA PRO A 70 3.39 -1.74 0.69
C PRO A 70 4.29 -1.41 -0.51
N ALA A 71 5.05 -0.34 -0.41
CA ALA A 71 5.94 0.10 -1.49
C ALA A 71 7.25 0.63 -0.92
N CYS A 72 8.37 0.19 -1.50
CA CYS A 72 9.66 0.76 -1.16
C CYS A 72 9.73 2.22 -1.63
N PHE A 73 10.72 2.95 -1.12
CA PHE A 73 10.83 4.39 -1.41
C PHE A 73 10.80 4.68 -2.91
N GLN A 74 11.59 3.94 -3.69
CA GLN A 74 11.70 4.19 -5.12
C GLN A 74 10.39 3.93 -5.85
N CYS A 75 9.69 2.84 -5.51
CA CYS A 75 8.41 2.53 -6.14
C CYS A 75 7.33 3.51 -5.72
N HIS A 76 7.32 3.92 -4.45
CA HIS A 76 6.37 4.92 -3.96
C HIS A 76 6.57 6.26 -4.69
N TYR A 77 7.83 6.68 -4.84
CA TYR A 77 8.14 7.90 -5.57
C TYR A 77 7.68 7.81 -7.03
N GLU A 78 7.96 6.68 -7.69
CA GLU A 78 7.55 6.51 -9.08
C GLU A 78 6.03 6.59 -9.23
N LEU A 79 5.31 5.93 -8.31
CA LEU A 79 3.85 5.94 -8.34
C LEU A 79 3.29 7.36 -8.29
N ASP A 80 3.81 8.17 -7.37
CA ASP A 80 3.22 9.47 -7.07
C ASP A 80 3.81 10.60 -7.91
N GLN A 81 5.08 10.55 -8.25
CA GLN A 81 5.78 11.69 -8.85
C GLN A 81 6.67 11.32 -10.02
N GLY A 82 6.93 10.04 -10.27
CA GLY A 82 7.81 9.64 -11.34
C GLY A 82 7.15 9.73 -12.71
N ASN A 83 7.97 9.66 -13.75
CA ASN A 83 7.49 9.73 -15.14
C ASN A 83 8.05 8.62 -16.03
N ARG A 84 8.60 7.57 -15.44
CA ARG A 84 9.16 6.45 -16.22
C ARG A 84 8.07 5.50 -16.71
N PHE A 85 6.90 5.53 -16.07
CA PHE A 85 5.75 4.72 -16.46
C PHE A 85 4.55 5.62 -16.68
N THR A 86 3.66 5.20 -17.58
CA THR A 86 2.42 5.93 -17.83
C THR A 86 1.47 5.79 -16.65
N LYS A 87 0.47 6.66 -16.61
CA LYS A 87 -0.57 6.59 -15.59
C LYS A 87 -1.25 5.21 -15.59
N GLU A 88 -1.54 4.69 -16.78
CA GLU A 88 -2.17 3.38 -16.93
C GLU A 88 -1.28 2.26 -16.40
N GLN A 89 0.01 2.33 -16.68
CA GLN A 89 0.97 1.35 -16.17
C GLN A 89 1.08 1.41 -14.65
N LYS A 90 1.08 2.60 -14.08
CA LYS A 90 1.13 2.78 -12.64
C LYS A 90 -0.12 2.21 -11.97
N THR A 91 -1.29 2.48 -12.55
CA THR A 91 -2.56 1.94 -12.04
C THR A 91 -2.56 0.42 -12.08
N ALA A 92 -2.14 -0.16 -13.20
CA ALA A 92 -2.08 -1.61 -13.32
C ALA A 92 -1.10 -2.23 -12.31
N ARG A 93 0.02 -1.58 -12.08
CA ARG A 93 1.01 -2.06 -11.10
C ARG A 93 0.47 -1.99 -9.68
N TRP A 94 -0.22 -0.90 -9.34
CA TRP A 94 -0.83 -0.76 -8.03
C TRP A 94 -1.92 -1.82 -7.82
N ASP A 95 -2.77 -2.02 -8.81
CA ASP A 95 -3.85 -3.02 -8.73
C ASP A 95 -3.29 -4.42 -8.52
N LEU A 96 -2.23 -4.78 -9.26
CA LEU A 96 -1.58 -6.07 -9.10
C LEU A 96 -1.00 -6.23 -7.70
N GLY A 97 -0.37 -5.17 -7.20
CA GLY A 97 0.16 -5.17 -5.83
C GLY A 97 -0.94 -5.37 -4.80
N TYR A 98 -2.06 -4.71 -4.97
CA TYR A 98 -3.18 -4.83 -4.05
C TYR A 98 -3.77 -6.24 -4.08
N ASP A 99 -3.86 -6.85 -5.27
CA ASP A 99 -4.36 -8.21 -5.40
C ASP A 99 -3.48 -9.22 -4.66
N ARG A 100 -2.19 -8.94 -4.54
CA ARG A 100 -1.25 -9.79 -3.82
C ARG A 100 -1.20 -9.49 -2.34
N TRP A 101 -1.27 -8.20 -1.99
CA TRP A 101 -1.20 -7.76 -0.60
C TRP A 101 -2.46 -8.12 0.18
N GLY A 102 -3.64 -8.01 -0.43
CA GLY A 102 -4.90 -8.25 0.26
C GLY A 102 -4.99 -9.62 0.92
N PRO A 103 -4.72 -10.73 0.21
CA PRO A 103 -4.76 -12.06 0.84
C PRO A 103 -3.76 -12.23 1.98
N TYR A 104 -2.54 -11.70 1.82
CA TYR A 104 -1.55 -11.74 2.88
C TYR A 104 -2.03 -10.97 4.11
N ARG A 105 -2.56 -9.77 3.89
CA ARG A 105 -3.07 -8.92 4.96
C ARG A 105 -4.23 -9.59 5.70
N LEU A 106 -5.14 -10.20 4.95
CA LEU A 106 -6.25 -10.92 5.56
C LEU A 106 -5.75 -12.09 6.41
N HIS A 107 -4.85 -12.89 5.86
CA HIS A 107 -4.35 -14.08 6.54
C HIS A 107 -3.58 -13.73 7.81
N HIS A 108 -2.71 -12.72 7.74
CA HIS A 108 -1.81 -12.42 8.85
C HIS A 108 -2.39 -11.42 9.84
N TYR A 109 -3.31 -10.55 9.42
CA TYR A 109 -3.78 -9.45 10.26
C TYR A 109 -5.30 -9.39 10.39
N GLY A 110 -6.02 -10.23 9.67
CA GLY A 110 -7.48 -10.26 9.77
C GLY A 110 -8.19 -9.10 9.07
N VAL A 111 -7.51 -8.36 8.21
CA VAL A 111 -8.09 -7.22 7.51
C VAL A 111 -8.52 -7.63 6.11
N PRO A 112 -9.84 -7.67 5.82
CA PRO A 112 -10.33 -8.07 4.51
C PRO A 112 -10.02 -7.02 3.45
N ALA A 113 -10.03 -7.45 2.17
CA ALA A 113 -9.94 -6.52 1.08
C ALA A 113 -11.15 -5.60 1.07
N ALA A 114 -10.93 -4.34 0.66
CA ALA A 114 -12.03 -3.41 0.52
C ALA A 114 -12.94 -3.85 -0.62
N ARG A 115 -14.23 -3.68 -0.43
CA ARG A 115 -15.18 -3.79 -1.51
C ARG A 115 -15.32 -2.43 -2.18
N VAL A 116 -15.05 -2.40 -3.46
CA VAL A 116 -15.33 -1.21 -4.25
C VAL A 116 -16.67 -1.45 -4.92
N GLU A 117 -17.70 -0.76 -4.43
CA GLU A 117 -19.03 -0.89 -5.00
C GLU A 117 -19.02 -0.33 -6.42
N ALA A 118 -19.55 -1.09 -7.35
CA ALA A 118 -19.79 -0.57 -8.68
C ALA A 118 -20.93 0.44 -8.59
N ALA A 119 -20.65 1.64 -9.03
CA ALA A 119 -21.63 2.71 -8.94
C ALA A 119 -22.82 2.45 -9.89
#